data_4ffe257077a7cc1d0e947ed228050fc3
#
_entry.id   4ffe257077a7cc1d0e947ed228050fc3
#
_cell.length_a   1.000
_cell.length_b   1.000
_cell.length_c   1.000
_cell.angle_alpha   90.00
_cell.angle_beta   90.00
_cell.angle_gamma   90.00
#
_symmetry.space_group_name_H-M   'P 1'
#
loop_
_entity.id
_entity.type
_entity.pdbx_description
1 polymer ?
#
loop_
_entity_poly.entity_id
_entity_poly.type
_entity_poly.pdbx_seq_one_letter_code
_entity_poly.pdbx_strand_id
1 'polypeptide(L)'
;MTACLVEHMHVQDAERVFCVYEALKRGIDHKVIYDITKIDWWFLDKMQHLADLEKGLAQCNGVLSLEQYKTAKKYGFQDKTIRRLAQVDTLPVENYRAGFKMVDTCAAEFSANTPYFYSTYDGDNEAASFIARRKPRPLPRVSLKRRRFWSLAPAPSASVRASSLTTALCTACGP
;
A
#
# COMPACT_ATOMS: atom_id res chain seq x y z
N MET A 1 -24.75 4.62 12.91
CA MET A 1 -23.57 4.49 12.03
C MET A 1 -22.55 3.41 12.49
N THR A 2 -22.23 3.28 13.76
CA THR A 2 -21.40 2.17 14.32
C THR A 2 -22.07 0.80 14.22
N ALA A 3 -23.39 0.71 14.40
CA ALA A 3 -24.14 -0.54 14.27
C ALA A 3 -24.02 -1.16 12.86
N CYS A 4 -24.10 -0.36 11.83
CA CYS A 4 -23.95 -0.81 10.44
C CYS A 4 -22.55 -1.38 10.16
N LEU A 5 -21.48 -0.79 10.71
CA LEU A 5 -20.12 -1.35 10.59
C LEU A 5 -20.01 -2.72 11.28
N VAL A 6 -20.65 -2.86 12.43
CA VAL A 6 -20.67 -4.13 13.18
C VAL A 6 -21.39 -5.20 12.36
N GLU A 7 -22.53 -4.89 11.76
CA GLU A 7 -23.26 -5.82 10.89
C GLU A 7 -22.43 -6.25 9.68
N HIS A 8 -21.75 -5.31 8.99
CA HIS A 8 -20.87 -5.64 7.87
C HIS A 8 -19.65 -6.48 8.27
N MET A 9 -19.15 -6.32 9.51
CA MET A 9 -18.05 -7.17 10.00
C MET A 9 -18.45 -8.64 10.19
N HIS A 10 -19.74 -8.96 10.34
CA HIS A 10 -20.22 -10.33 10.39
C HIS A 10 -20.21 -10.99 9.00
N VAL A 11 -20.32 -10.23 7.93
CA VAL A 11 -20.28 -10.75 6.56
C VAL A 11 -18.84 -11.08 6.19
N GLN A 12 -18.61 -12.30 5.69
CA GLN A 12 -17.27 -12.78 5.31
C GLN A 12 -17.01 -12.53 3.82
N ASP A 13 -16.82 -11.28 3.47
CA ASP A 13 -16.52 -10.85 2.12
C ASP A 13 -15.15 -10.13 2.02
N ALA A 14 -14.76 -9.76 0.81
CA ALA A 14 -13.51 -9.04 0.56
C ALA A 14 -13.51 -7.61 1.12
N GLU A 15 -14.67 -7.03 1.38
CA GLU A 15 -14.81 -5.66 1.88
C GLU A 15 -14.69 -5.60 3.41
N ARG A 16 -14.78 -6.72 4.09
CA ARG A 16 -14.68 -6.83 5.54
C ARG A 16 -13.45 -6.15 6.13
N VAL A 17 -12.30 -6.25 5.47
CA VAL A 17 -11.05 -5.63 5.92
C VAL A 17 -11.16 -4.11 6.01
N PHE A 18 -11.89 -3.48 5.09
CA PHE A 18 -12.11 -2.04 5.11
C PHE A 18 -13.08 -1.63 6.24
N CYS A 19 -14.09 -2.46 6.53
CA CYS A 19 -14.99 -2.25 7.66
C CYS A 19 -14.24 -2.34 8.99
N VAL A 20 -13.34 -3.32 9.14
CA VAL A 20 -12.47 -3.46 10.32
C VAL A 20 -11.56 -2.24 10.46
N TYR A 21 -10.93 -1.80 9.37
CA TYR A 21 -10.07 -0.61 9.39
C TYR A 21 -10.82 0.65 9.81
N GLU A 22 -12.01 0.87 9.26
CA GLU A 22 -12.85 2.01 9.61
C GLU A 22 -13.34 1.93 11.08
N ALA A 23 -13.63 0.73 11.57
CA ALA A 23 -13.98 0.50 12.97
C ALA A 23 -12.85 0.89 13.93
N LEU A 24 -11.61 0.51 13.60
CA LEU A 24 -10.40 0.90 14.35
C LEU A 24 -10.18 2.41 14.32
N LYS A 25 -10.37 3.06 13.17
CA LYS A 25 -10.30 4.53 13.05
C LYS A 25 -11.29 5.23 13.98
N ARG A 26 -12.47 4.66 14.17
CA ARG A 26 -13.50 5.19 15.07
C ARG A 26 -13.28 4.83 16.53
N GLY A 27 -12.23 4.07 16.84
CA GLY A 27 -11.86 3.71 18.21
C GLY A 27 -12.71 2.57 18.80
N ILE A 28 -13.27 1.69 17.96
CA ILE A 28 -13.91 0.46 18.43
C ILE A 28 -12.82 -0.45 19.01
N ASP A 29 -13.09 -1.01 20.19
CA ASP A 29 -12.14 -1.85 20.90
C ASP A 29 -11.77 -3.10 20.07
N HIS A 30 -10.50 -3.45 20.04
CA HIS A 30 -9.96 -4.66 19.41
C HIS A 30 -10.69 -5.93 19.88
N LYS A 31 -11.06 -5.99 21.15
CA LYS A 31 -11.79 -7.14 21.69
C LYS A 31 -13.14 -7.35 20.99
N VAL A 32 -13.89 -6.27 20.77
CA VAL A 32 -15.19 -6.34 20.06
C VAL A 32 -14.98 -6.80 18.62
N ILE A 33 -13.97 -6.27 17.94
CA ILE A 33 -13.64 -6.65 16.56
C ILE A 33 -13.20 -8.12 16.50
N TYR A 34 -12.35 -8.55 17.44
CA TYR A 34 -11.90 -9.94 17.55
C TYR A 34 -13.08 -10.90 17.79
N ASP A 35 -13.99 -10.55 18.70
CA ASP A 35 -15.14 -11.40 19.02
C ASP A 35 -16.05 -11.63 17.81
N ILE A 36 -16.20 -10.65 16.96
CA ILE A 36 -17.00 -10.71 15.73
C ILE A 36 -16.24 -11.43 14.60
N THR A 37 -14.99 -11.04 14.38
CA THR A 37 -14.25 -11.41 13.15
C THR A 37 -13.36 -12.62 13.34
N LYS A 38 -12.92 -12.88 14.55
CA LYS A 38 -11.86 -13.85 14.91
C LYS A 38 -10.52 -13.58 14.21
N ILE A 39 -10.29 -12.36 13.75
CA ILE A 39 -9.01 -11.91 13.21
C ILE A 39 -8.03 -11.78 14.37
N ASP A 40 -6.84 -12.38 14.23
CA ASP A 40 -5.81 -12.36 15.25
C ASP A 40 -5.41 -10.94 15.65
N TRP A 41 -5.11 -10.72 16.93
CA TRP A 41 -4.71 -9.46 17.51
C TRP A 41 -3.54 -8.80 16.82
N TRP A 42 -2.59 -9.61 16.36
CA TRP A 42 -1.42 -9.10 15.65
C TRP A 42 -1.80 -8.30 14.38
N PHE A 43 -2.79 -8.80 13.62
CA PHE A 43 -3.27 -8.09 12.44
C PHE A 43 -4.05 -6.83 12.82
N LEU A 44 -4.87 -6.89 13.87
CA LEU A 44 -5.61 -5.73 14.35
C LEU A 44 -4.66 -4.62 14.82
N ASP A 45 -3.59 -4.98 15.55
CA ASP A 45 -2.56 -4.02 15.97
C ASP A 45 -1.84 -3.37 14.77
N LYS A 46 -1.54 -4.13 13.72
CA LYS A 46 -0.94 -3.57 12.51
C LYS A 46 -1.89 -2.61 11.79
N MET A 47 -3.17 -2.94 11.72
CA MET A 47 -4.18 -2.06 11.15
C MET A 47 -4.41 -0.81 12.01
N GLN A 48 -4.41 -0.94 13.33
CA GLN A 48 -4.48 0.18 14.26
C GLN A 48 -3.30 1.13 14.07
N HIS A 49 -2.09 0.59 13.94
CA HIS A 49 -0.90 1.40 13.68
C HIS A 49 -1.04 2.25 12.40
N LEU A 50 -1.59 1.68 11.32
CA LEU A 50 -1.87 2.44 10.10
C LEU A 50 -2.92 3.53 10.33
N ALA A 51 -3.97 3.25 11.12
CA ALA A 51 -5.00 4.23 11.46
C ALA A 51 -4.41 5.39 12.30
N ASP A 52 -3.51 5.09 13.21
CA ASP A 52 -2.84 6.09 14.04
C ASP A 52 -1.86 6.96 13.22
N LEU A 53 -1.15 6.36 12.26
CA LEU A 53 -0.36 7.12 11.29
C LEU A 53 -1.23 8.06 10.44
N GLU A 54 -2.39 7.60 9.98
CA GLU A 54 -3.34 8.43 9.24
C GLU A 54 -3.84 9.61 10.08
N LYS A 55 -4.18 9.36 11.36
CA LYS A 55 -4.55 10.43 12.31
C LYS A 55 -3.40 11.39 12.55
N GLY A 56 -2.17 10.88 12.72
CA GLY A 56 -0.97 11.70 12.88
C GLY A 56 -0.71 12.62 11.68
N LEU A 57 -0.88 12.11 10.45
CA LEU A 57 -0.78 12.92 9.25
C LEU A 57 -1.87 14.01 9.19
N ALA A 58 -3.10 13.69 9.57
CA ALA A 58 -4.20 14.68 9.61
C ALA A 58 -3.97 15.78 10.65
N GLN A 59 -3.21 15.52 11.71
CA GLN A 59 -2.86 16.52 12.72
C GLN A 59 -1.74 17.46 12.31
N CYS A 60 -1.04 17.20 11.20
CA CYS A 60 0.08 18.03 10.72
C CYS A 60 -0.35 19.43 10.27
N ASN A 61 -1.63 19.65 9.92
CA ASN A 61 -2.23 20.95 9.60
C ASN A 61 -1.33 21.86 8.71
N GLY A 62 -0.84 21.34 7.61
CA GLY A 62 -0.02 22.08 6.66
C GLY A 62 1.49 22.06 6.93
N VAL A 63 1.97 21.46 8.02
CA VAL A 63 3.41 21.34 8.32
C VAL A 63 3.80 19.87 8.41
N LEU A 64 4.38 19.35 7.34
CA LEU A 64 4.80 17.93 7.26
C LEU A 64 6.33 17.85 7.41
N SER A 65 6.81 17.15 8.44
CA SER A 65 8.24 16.90 8.59
C SER A 65 8.75 15.84 7.61
N LEU A 66 10.06 15.90 7.30
CA LEU A 66 10.70 14.90 6.44
C LEU A 66 10.57 13.48 6.99
N GLU A 67 10.66 13.32 8.30
CA GLU A 67 10.59 12.03 8.97
C GLU A 67 9.17 11.43 8.91
N GLN A 68 8.16 12.25 9.15
CA GLN A 68 6.77 11.84 9.01
C GLN A 68 6.45 11.43 7.57
N TYR A 69 6.97 12.18 6.59
CA TYR A 69 6.81 11.82 5.18
C TYR A 69 7.46 10.49 4.85
N LYS A 70 8.73 10.27 5.24
CA LYS A 70 9.44 9.00 5.03
C LYS A 70 8.73 7.84 5.70
N THR A 71 8.27 8.02 6.93
CA THR A 71 7.50 7.00 7.66
C THR A 71 6.21 6.66 6.93
N ALA A 72 5.45 7.66 6.48
CA ALA A 72 4.23 7.42 5.71
C ALA A 72 4.52 6.65 4.41
N LYS A 73 5.61 6.98 3.70
CA LYS A 73 6.03 6.26 2.50
C LYS A 73 6.42 4.81 2.80
N LYS A 74 7.11 4.57 3.90
CA LYS A 74 7.48 3.22 4.37
C LYS A 74 6.24 2.35 4.61
N TYR A 75 5.18 2.91 5.16
CA TYR A 75 3.91 2.22 5.39
C TYR A 75 2.95 2.24 4.19
N GLY A 76 3.41 2.68 3.02
CA GLY A 76 2.70 2.53 1.75
C GLY A 76 1.75 3.68 1.40
N PHE A 77 1.75 4.78 2.14
CA PHE A 77 0.93 5.94 1.80
C PHE A 77 1.39 6.58 0.49
N GLN A 78 0.46 6.84 -0.40
CA GLN A 78 0.72 7.52 -1.66
C GLN A 78 0.87 9.04 -1.45
N ASP A 79 1.68 9.69 -2.26
CA ASP A 79 1.91 11.15 -2.18
C ASP A 79 0.62 11.96 -2.24
N LYS A 80 -0.32 11.53 -3.07
CA LYS A 80 -1.66 12.15 -3.16
C LYS A 80 -2.43 12.04 -1.85
N THR A 81 -2.36 10.90 -1.18
CA THR A 81 -3.02 10.67 0.10
C THR A 81 -2.37 11.48 1.21
N ILE A 82 -1.03 11.52 1.24
CA ILE A 82 -0.27 12.32 2.22
C ILE A 82 -0.61 13.80 2.08
N ARG A 83 -0.60 14.35 0.85
CA ARG A 83 -0.99 15.76 0.62
C ARG A 83 -2.40 16.06 1.13
N ARG A 84 -3.35 15.18 0.83
CA ARG A 84 -4.74 15.34 1.25
C ARG A 84 -4.89 15.30 2.78
N LEU A 85 -4.22 14.36 3.44
CA LEU A 85 -4.33 14.18 4.89
C LEU A 85 -3.63 15.29 5.66
N ALA A 86 -2.39 15.61 5.29
CA ALA A 86 -1.59 16.64 5.94
C ALA A 86 -1.94 18.06 5.48
N GLN A 87 -2.84 18.23 4.50
CA GLN A 87 -3.25 19.51 3.92
C GLN A 87 -2.05 20.34 3.41
N VAL A 88 -1.10 19.67 2.74
CA VAL A 88 0.10 20.30 2.18
C VAL A 88 0.07 20.27 0.66
N ASP A 89 0.46 21.38 0.02
CA ASP A 89 0.60 21.44 -1.45
C ASP A 89 1.94 20.87 -1.90
N THR A 90 3.00 21.12 -1.13
CA THR A 90 4.37 20.71 -1.44
C THR A 90 4.84 19.62 -0.47
N LEU A 91 5.53 18.60 -1.00
CA LEU A 91 6.12 17.55 -0.19
C LEU A 91 7.56 17.91 0.19
N PRO A 92 8.06 17.43 1.35
CA PRO A 92 9.44 17.69 1.78
C PRO A 92 10.49 17.18 0.80
N VAL A 93 10.18 16.13 0.04
CA VAL A 93 11.04 15.57 -1.02
C VAL A 93 10.20 15.26 -2.24
N GLU A 94 10.58 15.84 -3.38
CA GLU A 94 9.98 15.45 -4.66
C GLU A 94 10.59 14.16 -5.19
N ASN A 95 9.76 13.31 -5.80
CA ASN A 95 10.19 12.06 -6.44
C ASN A 95 10.92 11.07 -5.51
N TYR A 96 10.52 10.99 -4.24
CA TYR A 96 11.04 9.98 -3.34
C TYR A 96 10.62 8.58 -3.82
N ARG A 97 11.59 7.84 -4.36
CA ARG A 97 11.36 6.52 -4.96
C ARG A 97 11.79 5.41 -4.03
N ALA A 98 11.06 4.29 -4.07
CA ALA A 98 11.46 3.07 -3.40
C ALA A 98 12.76 2.51 -4.00
N GLY A 99 13.59 1.93 -3.15
CA GLY A 99 14.68 1.06 -3.56
C GLY A 99 14.19 -0.36 -3.84
N PHE A 100 15.05 -1.18 -4.39
CA PHE A 100 14.77 -2.60 -4.64
C PHE A 100 15.82 -3.44 -3.95
N LYS A 101 15.39 -4.38 -3.12
CA LYS A 101 16.26 -5.37 -2.47
C LYS A 101 16.04 -6.74 -3.08
N MET A 102 17.11 -7.51 -3.18
CA MET A 102 17.06 -8.86 -3.72
C MET A 102 16.45 -9.81 -2.69
N VAL A 103 15.59 -10.70 -3.16
CA VAL A 103 15.03 -11.75 -2.31
C VAL A 103 16.12 -12.81 -2.11
N ASP A 104 16.39 -13.13 -0.86
CA ASP A 104 17.24 -14.27 -0.53
C ASP A 104 16.43 -15.56 -0.70
N THR A 105 16.64 -16.23 -1.83
CA THR A 105 15.95 -17.48 -2.17
C THR A 105 16.60 -18.72 -1.56
N CYS A 106 17.76 -18.57 -0.92
CA CYS A 106 18.57 -19.67 -0.41
C CYS A 106 18.76 -19.62 1.11
N ALA A 107 17.97 -18.84 1.84
CA ALA A 107 18.04 -18.72 3.30
C ALA A 107 19.46 -18.44 3.84
N ALA A 108 20.23 -17.63 3.13
CA ALA A 108 21.63 -17.28 3.41
C ALA A 108 22.64 -18.44 3.32
N GLU A 109 22.22 -19.64 2.91
CA GLU A 109 23.17 -20.76 2.71
C GLU A 109 24.09 -20.54 1.50
N PHE A 110 23.54 -19.94 0.43
CA PHE A 110 24.27 -19.61 -0.79
C PHE A 110 23.90 -18.20 -1.26
N SER A 111 24.82 -17.54 -1.98
CA SER A 111 24.49 -16.25 -2.58
C SER A 111 23.37 -16.39 -3.60
N ALA A 112 22.28 -15.64 -3.42
CA ALA A 112 21.14 -15.64 -4.32
C ALA A 112 21.54 -15.09 -5.70
N ASN A 113 21.37 -15.88 -6.75
CA ASN A 113 21.66 -15.51 -8.14
C ASN A 113 20.39 -15.25 -8.96
N THR A 114 19.23 -15.50 -8.40
CA THR A 114 17.94 -15.32 -9.05
C THR A 114 17.51 -13.84 -8.96
N PRO A 115 17.04 -13.24 -10.08
CA PRO A 115 16.71 -11.81 -10.13
C PRO A 115 15.31 -11.53 -9.57
N TYR A 116 15.04 -11.99 -8.36
CA TYR A 116 13.81 -11.65 -7.65
C TYR A 116 14.06 -10.47 -6.73
N PHE A 117 13.26 -9.40 -6.89
CA PHE A 117 13.38 -8.18 -6.12
C PHE A 117 12.04 -7.80 -5.53
N TYR A 118 12.08 -7.16 -4.36
CA TYR A 118 10.94 -6.48 -3.77
C TYR A 118 11.26 -5.00 -3.59
N SER A 119 10.24 -4.15 -3.69
CA SER A 119 10.39 -2.71 -3.47
C SER A 119 10.23 -2.37 -2.01
N THR A 120 11.10 -1.49 -1.50
CA THR A 120 11.06 -1.01 -0.13
C THR A 120 11.55 0.42 -0.05
N TYR A 121 11.11 1.14 0.97
CA TYR A 121 11.67 2.45 1.34
C TYR A 121 12.79 2.34 2.39
N ASP A 122 13.17 1.12 2.77
CA ASP A 122 14.24 0.84 3.72
C ASP A 122 15.54 0.45 3.00
N GLY A 123 16.56 1.29 3.13
CA GLY A 123 17.92 0.98 2.71
C GLY A 123 18.25 1.20 1.23
N ASP A 124 19.37 0.66 0.81
CA ASP A 124 19.95 0.90 -0.50
C ASP A 124 19.29 0.11 -1.62
N ASN A 125 19.43 0.62 -2.84
CA ASN A 125 18.93 -0.03 -4.04
C ASN A 125 19.91 -1.07 -4.56
N GLU A 126 19.71 -2.34 -4.26
CA GLU A 126 20.56 -3.46 -4.68
C GLU A 126 20.40 -3.81 -6.17
N ALA A 127 19.28 -3.47 -6.78
CA ALA A 127 19.03 -3.75 -8.20
C ALA A 127 20.03 -3.05 -9.12
N ALA A 128 20.45 -1.83 -8.78
CA ALA A 128 21.44 -1.08 -9.55
C ALA A 128 22.80 -1.80 -9.58
N SER A 129 23.27 -2.28 -8.41
CA SER A 129 24.52 -3.03 -8.30
C SER A 129 24.44 -4.39 -8.98
N PHE A 130 23.32 -5.06 -8.90
CA PHE A 130 23.08 -6.33 -9.57
C PHE A 130 23.13 -6.20 -11.10
N ILE A 131 22.49 -5.17 -11.65
CA ILE A 131 22.51 -4.89 -13.09
C ILE A 131 23.90 -4.52 -13.55
N ALA A 132 24.64 -3.71 -12.78
CA ALA A 132 26.02 -3.32 -13.11
C ALA A 132 26.98 -4.50 -13.13
N ARG A 133 26.79 -5.52 -12.29
CA ARG A 133 27.60 -6.74 -12.25
C ARG A 133 27.31 -7.69 -13.43
N ARG A 134 26.11 -7.65 -13.98
CA ARG A 134 25.75 -8.43 -15.17
C ARG A 134 26.31 -7.74 -16.40
N LYS A 135 27.30 -8.35 -17.03
CA LYS A 135 27.72 -7.94 -18.39
C LYS A 135 26.47 -7.90 -19.28
N PRO A 136 26.25 -6.83 -20.04
CA PRO A 136 25.08 -6.74 -20.91
C PRO A 136 25.10 -7.94 -21.86
N ARG A 137 24.14 -8.85 -21.70
CA ARG A 137 23.94 -9.94 -22.65
C ARG A 137 23.41 -9.26 -23.92
N PRO A 138 24.10 -9.37 -25.07
CA PRO A 138 23.56 -8.79 -26.29
C PRO A 138 22.17 -9.40 -26.51
N LEU A 139 21.14 -8.57 -26.46
CA LEU A 139 19.79 -8.99 -26.77
C LEU A 139 19.82 -9.59 -28.16
N PRO A 140 19.30 -10.81 -28.37
CA PRO A 140 19.14 -11.32 -29.73
C PRO A 140 18.34 -10.27 -30.49
N ARG A 141 18.84 -9.81 -31.62
CA ARG A 141 18.10 -8.92 -32.52
C ARG A 141 16.88 -9.70 -33.01
N VAL A 142 15.81 -9.70 -32.19
CA VAL A 142 14.51 -10.14 -32.65
C VAL A 142 14.05 -9.10 -33.63
N SER A 143 14.17 -9.42 -34.90
CA SER A 143 13.51 -8.70 -35.96
C SER A 143 12.01 -8.79 -35.71
N LEU A 144 11.49 -7.80 -34.98
CA LEU A 144 10.07 -7.59 -34.85
C LEU A 144 9.51 -7.21 -36.19
N LYS A 145 9.26 -8.23 -37.08
CA LYS A 145 8.28 -8.05 -38.14
C LYS A 145 7.00 -7.58 -37.43
N ARG A 146 6.65 -6.31 -37.59
CA ARG A 146 5.40 -5.72 -37.14
C ARG A 146 4.24 -6.59 -37.63
N ARG A 147 3.87 -7.62 -36.88
CA ARG A 147 2.54 -8.18 -37.02
C ARG A 147 1.61 -7.11 -36.50
N ARG A 148 0.75 -6.60 -37.37
CA ARG A 148 -0.38 -5.75 -36.98
C ARG A 148 -1.23 -6.58 -36.02
N PHE A 149 -0.98 -6.43 -34.71
CA PHE A 149 -1.93 -6.88 -33.70
C PHE A 149 -3.13 -5.96 -33.81
N TRP A 150 -4.26 -6.55 -34.05
CA TRP A 150 -5.54 -5.88 -33.90
C TRP A 150 -5.57 -5.22 -32.53
N SER A 151 -5.88 -3.93 -32.50
CA SER A 151 -6.02 -3.18 -31.27
C SER A 151 -7.17 -3.80 -30.45
N LEU A 152 -6.84 -4.70 -29.54
CA LEU A 152 -7.73 -4.92 -28.41
C LEU A 152 -7.77 -3.59 -27.64
N ALA A 153 -8.95 -3.03 -27.53
CA ALA A 153 -9.18 -1.88 -26.67
C ALA A 153 -8.61 -2.18 -25.27
N PRO A 154 -7.89 -1.23 -24.66
CA PRO A 154 -7.37 -1.45 -23.33
C PRO A 154 -8.56 -1.73 -22.39
N ALA A 155 -8.52 -2.87 -21.72
CA ALA A 155 -9.44 -3.13 -20.65
C ALA A 155 -9.36 -1.96 -19.65
N PRO A 156 -10.49 -1.44 -19.15
CA PRO A 156 -10.46 -0.38 -18.17
C PRO A 156 -9.65 -0.85 -16.98
N SER A 157 -8.55 -0.16 -16.70
CA SER A 157 -7.73 -0.43 -15.52
C SER A 157 -8.63 -0.27 -14.30
N ALA A 158 -8.98 -1.37 -13.67
CA ALA A 158 -9.63 -1.37 -12.37
C ALA A 158 -8.64 -0.87 -11.32
N SER A 159 -8.36 0.44 -11.34
CA SER A 159 -7.77 1.10 -10.18
C SER A 159 -8.88 1.17 -9.14
N VAL A 160 -8.98 0.15 -8.32
CA VAL A 160 -9.83 0.17 -7.14
C VAL A 160 -9.30 1.28 -6.23
N ARG A 161 -9.97 2.42 -6.24
CA ARG A 161 -9.72 3.51 -5.30
C ARG A 161 -10.27 3.07 -3.96
N ALA A 162 -9.42 2.56 -3.07
CA ALA A 162 -9.80 2.24 -1.71
C ALA A 162 -10.55 3.40 -1.00
N SER A 163 -10.23 4.65 -1.35
CA SER A 163 -10.90 5.84 -0.82
C SER A 163 -12.36 6.01 -1.26
N SER A 164 -12.80 5.40 -2.36
CA SER A 164 -14.19 5.51 -2.81
C SER A 164 -15.10 4.44 -2.21
N LEU A 165 -14.54 3.31 -1.79
CA LEU A 165 -15.30 2.23 -1.17
C LEU A 165 -15.75 2.59 0.27
N THR A 166 -14.87 3.20 1.06
CA THR A 166 -15.24 3.69 2.40
C THR A 166 -16.34 4.74 2.34
N THR A 167 -16.30 5.63 1.36
CA THR A 167 -17.35 6.65 1.17
C THR A 167 -18.66 6.01 0.69
N ALA A 168 -18.61 5.01 -0.19
CA ALA A 168 -19.80 4.33 -0.69
C ALA A 168 -20.51 3.52 0.39
N LEU A 169 -19.75 2.81 1.26
CA LEU A 169 -20.32 2.08 2.41
C LEU A 169 -20.96 3.02 3.43
N CYS A 170 -20.38 4.21 3.67
CA CYS A 170 -20.98 5.21 4.54
C CYS A 170 -22.27 5.83 3.95
N THR A 171 -22.39 5.90 2.61
CA THR A 171 -23.56 6.49 1.94
C THR A 171 -24.71 5.48 1.83
N ALA A 172 -24.41 4.18 1.76
CA ALA A 172 -25.42 3.13 1.72
C ALA A 172 -26.16 2.94 3.06
N CYS A 173 -25.55 3.37 4.17
CA CYS A 173 -26.17 3.40 5.50
C CYS A 173 -26.71 4.81 5.79
N GLY A 174 -27.67 5.32 5.02
CA GLY A 174 -28.29 6.64 5.20
C GLY A 174 -28.77 6.95 6.63
N PRO A 175 -29.20 8.20 6.90
CA PRO A 175 -29.47 8.67 8.27
C PRO A 175 -30.51 7.84 9.01
#